data_ff51b2a4c84e3e8348c4fcfed411095e
#
_entry.id   ff51b2a4c84e3e8348c4fcfed411095e
#
_cell.length_a   1.000
_cell.length_b   1.000
_cell.length_c   1.000
_cell.angle_alpha   90.00
_cell.angle_beta   90.00
_cell.angle_gamma   90.00
#
_symmetry.space_group_name_H-M   'P 1'
#
loop_
_entity.id
_entity.type
_entity.pdbx_description
1 polymer ?
#
loop_
_entity_poly.entity_id
_entity_poly.type
_entity_poly.pdbx_seq_one_letter_code
_entity_poly.pdbx_strand_id
1 'polypeptide(L)'
;HLFQQLNLPVEIIPQGKLNIEDAIEDGLSFVENAIIKARHAARISGKPAIADDSGLCVPILGGAPGIYSARYAGEHGNDAANNQKLLADLVPFRKEGEAIEGMFVCVLALVTHAEDPLPQIFQGIWKGEILEAARGENGFGYDPLFWLPELNLSSAELSKEEKSKISHRGQAMLLFKASLI
;
A
#
# COMPACT_ATOMS: atom_id res chain seq x y z
N HIS A 1 -4.46 8.13 10.11
CA HIS A 1 -5.46 7.38 10.88
C HIS A 1 -4.89 6.14 11.57
N LEU A 2 -4.17 5.26 10.84
CA LEU A 2 -3.58 4.03 11.41
C LEU A 2 -2.52 4.32 12.48
N PHE A 3 -1.65 5.29 12.28
CA PHE A 3 -0.66 5.69 13.28
C PHE A 3 -1.28 6.13 14.62
N GLN A 4 -2.43 6.78 14.58
CA GLN A 4 -3.14 7.23 15.78
C GLN A 4 -3.71 6.08 16.61
N GLN A 5 -4.00 4.94 15.98
CA GLN A 5 -4.55 3.75 16.64
C GLN A 5 -3.48 2.89 17.32
N LEU A 6 -2.20 3.09 17.01
CA LEU A 6 -1.11 2.24 17.49
C LEU A 6 -0.60 2.57 18.89
N ASN A 7 -1.06 3.68 19.49
CA ASN A 7 -0.55 4.15 20.78
C ASN A 7 0.99 4.13 20.85
N LEU A 8 1.60 4.91 19.94
CA LEU A 8 3.05 4.97 19.77
C LEU A 8 3.68 5.85 20.85
N PRO A 9 4.93 5.57 21.28
CA PRO A 9 5.68 6.43 22.21
C PRO A 9 6.20 7.70 21.57
N VAL A 10 5.82 8.00 20.32
CA VAL A 10 6.23 9.16 19.52
C VAL A 10 5.01 9.86 18.93
N GLU A 11 5.13 11.16 18.76
CA GLU A 11 4.11 11.95 18.05
C GLU A 11 4.36 11.85 16.53
N ILE A 12 3.31 11.50 15.79
CA ILE A 12 3.33 11.49 14.31
C ILE A 12 2.62 12.75 13.81
N ILE A 13 3.36 13.60 13.10
CA ILE A 13 2.85 14.82 12.49
C ILE A 13 2.66 14.58 11.00
N PRO A 14 1.43 14.64 10.47
CA PRO A 14 1.20 14.55 9.03
C PRO A 14 1.92 15.66 8.27
N GLN A 15 2.56 15.33 7.13
CA GLN A 15 3.32 16.31 6.34
C GLN A 15 2.47 17.51 5.88
N GLY A 16 1.19 17.31 5.62
CA GLY A 16 0.27 18.38 5.26
C GLY A 16 0.11 19.47 6.34
N LYS A 17 0.28 19.12 7.61
CA LYS A 17 0.31 20.11 8.71
C LYS A 17 1.56 20.97 8.72
N LEU A 18 2.61 20.54 8.05
CA LEU A 18 3.88 21.25 7.89
C LEU A 18 3.99 21.94 6.52
N ASN A 19 2.92 21.94 5.72
CA ASN A 19 2.88 22.48 4.35
C ASN A 19 3.98 21.92 3.46
N ILE A 20 4.27 20.62 3.59
CA ILE A 20 5.23 19.91 2.76
C ILE A 20 4.49 19.35 1.55
N GLU A 21 4.90 19.76 0.35
CA GLU A 21 4.39 19.22 -0.91
C GLU A 21 4.84 17.78 -1.11
N ASP A 22 4.09 17.03 -1.94
CA ASP A 22 4.43 15.65 -2.25
C ASP A 22 5.75 15.54 -3.02
N ALA A 23 6.51 14.49 -2.71
CA ALA A 23 7.74 14.19 -3.42
C ALA A 23 7.45 13.65 -4.83
N ILE A 24 8.42 13.84 -5.74
CA ILE A 24 8.39 13.18 -7.05
C ILE A 24 8.80 11.72 -6.85
N GLU A 25 7.88 10.81 -7.13
CA GLU A 25 8.09 9.36 -7.01
C GLU A 25 8.55 8.80 -8.35
N ASP A 26 9.85 8.78 -8.58
CA ASP A 26 10.48 8.30 -9.81
C ASP A 26 11.27 6.98 -9.63
N GLY A 27 11.11 6.33 -8.47
CA GLY A 27 11.67 5.00 -8.21
C GLY A 27 10.94 3.90 -8.96
N LEU A 28 11.61 2.75 -9.11
CA LEU A 28 11.08 1.57 -9.80
C LEU A 28 10.48 0.52 -8.84
N SER A 29 10.56 0.77 -7.54
CA SER A 29 10.06 -0.13 -6.50
C SER A 29 9.38 0.64 -5.38
N PHE A 30 8.56 -0.07 -4.58
CA PHE A 30 7.94 0.52 -3.40
C PHE A 30 8.97 1.03 -2.40
N VAL A 31 10.05 0.30 -2.19
CA VAL A 31 11.09 0.70 -1.22
C VAL A 31 11.81 1.97 -1.67
N GLU A 32 12.13 2.11 -2.96
CA GLU A 32 12.73 3.32 -3.50
C GLU A 32 11.81 4.53 -3.31
N ASN A 33 10.54 4.40 -3.69
CA ASN A 33 9.56 5.48 -3.54
C ASN A 33 9.31 5.85 -2.07
N ALA A 34 9.21 4.87 -1.18
CA ALA A 34 9.08 5.12 0.26
C ALA A 34 10.29 5.90 0.81
N ILE A 35 11.51 5.53 0.43
CA ILE A 35 12.74 6.25 0.83
C ILE A 35 12.75 7.66 0.26
N ILE A 36 12.41 7.84 -1.02
CA ILE A 36 12.34 9.17 -1.67
C ILE A 36 11.40 10.09 -0.89
N LYS A 37 10.20 9.60 -0.56
CA LYS A 37 9.20 10.36 0.21
C LYS A 37 9.68 10.70 1.62
N ALA A 38 10.28 9.74 2.33
CA ALA A 38 10.80 9.95 3.67
C ALA A 38 11.93 10.99 3.69
N ARG A 39 12.89 10.88 2.75
CA ARG A 39 13.99 11.85 2.61
C ARG A 39 13.50 13.25 2.28
N HIS A 40 12.52 13.35 1.39
CA HIS A 40 11.90 14.62 1.02
C HIS A 40 11.28 15.31 2.25
N ALA A 41 10.46 14.59 3.00
CA ALA A 41 9.85 15.12 4.21
C ALA A 41 10.89 15.50 5.29
N ALA A 42 11.91 14.67 5.49
CA ALA A 42 12.98 14.96 6.45
C ALA A 42 13.81 16.18 6.07
N ARG A 43 14.08 16.37 4.76
CA ARG A 43 14.85 17.53 4.27
C ARG A 43 14.13 18.85 4.53
N ILE A 44 12.83 18.90 4.29
CA ILE A 44 12.04 20.12 4.45
C ILE A 44 11.72 20.38 5.91
N SER A 45 11.35 19.36 6.68
CA SER A 45 10.95 19.50 8.08
C SER A 45 12.13 19.64 9.05
N GLY A 46 13.33 19.17 8.68
CA GLY A 46 14.46 19.01 9.59
C GLY A 46 14.24 17.98 10.71
N LYS A 47 13.28 17.07 10.53
CA LYS A 47 12.87 16.05 11.52
C LYS A 47 13.05 14.65 10.96
N PRO A 48 13.13 13.62 11.82
CA PRO A 48 12.95 12.23 11.36
C PRO A 48 11.61 12.09 10.62
N ALA A 49 11.60 11.30 9.57
CA ALA A 49 10.39 11.12 8.76
C ALA A 49 10.15 9.65 8.44
N ILE A 50 8.87 9.28 8.43
CA ILE A 50 8.39 7.99 7.96
C ILE A 50 7.46 8.23 6.77
N ALA A 51 7.63 7.43 5.74
CA ALA A 51 6.75 7.46 4.57
C ALA A 51 6.39 6.05 4.14
N ASP A 52 5.21 5.90 3.52
CA ASP A 52 4.78 4.65 2.94
C ASP A 52 4.69 4.71 1.42
N ASP A 53 4.93 3.57 0.79
CA ASP A 53 4.51 3.30 -0.57
C ASP A 53 3.83 1.93 -0.62
N SER A 54 2.70 1.87 -1.30
CA SER A 54 1.82 0.70 -1.27
C SER A 54 1.16 0.48 -2.62
N GLY A 55 0.85 -0.77 -2.92
CA GLY A 55 0.12 -1.10 -4.13
C GLY A 55 -0.22 -2.57 -4.24
N LEU A 56 -0.87 -2.90 -5.34
CA LEU A 56 -1.23 -4.25 -5.72
C LEU A 56 -0.24 -4.78 -6.76
N CYS A 57 0.32 -5.95 -6.51
CA CYS A 57 1.13 -6.68 -7.48
C CYS A 57 0.38 -7.94 -7.95
N VAL A 58 0.26 -8.12 -9.25
CA VAL A 58 -0.31 -9.31 -9.86
C VAL A 58 0.77 -10.00 -10.69
N PRO A 59 1.30 -11.15 -10.22
CA PRO A 59 2.48 -11.78 -10.84
C PRO A 59 2.28 -12.11 -12.32
N ILE A 60 1.10 -12.55 -12.72
CA ILE A 60 0.81 -12.89 -14.13
C ILE A 60 0.88 -11.67 -15.06
N LEU A 61 0.74 -10.47 -14.51
CA LEU A 61 0.93 -9.20 -15.23
C LEU A 61 2.35 -8.63 -15.07
N GLY A 62 3.31 -9.46 -14.69
CA GLY A 62 4.68 -9.00 -14.45
C GLY A 62 4.84 -8.08 -13.22
N GLY A 63 3.89 -8.14 -12.28
CA GLY A 63 3.86 -7.31 -11.08
C GLY A 63 2.99 -6.05 -11.20
N ALA A 64 2.43 -5.76 -12.38
CA ALA A 64 1.49 -4.65 -12.52
C ALA A 64 0.21 -4.90 -11.69
N PRO A 65 -0.48 -3.84 -11.22
CA PRO A 65 -0.21 -2.41 -11.32
C PRO A 65 1.06 -1.92 -10.59
N GLY A 66 1.51 -2.60 -9.53
CA GLY A 66 2.73 -2.28 -8.80
C GLY A 66 2.74 -0.86 -8.25
N ILE A 67 3.82 -0.13 -8.47
CA ILE A 67 3.98 1.27 -8.04
C ILE A 67 3.00 2.23 -8.73
N TYR A 68 2.36 1.81 -9.81
CA TYR A 68 1.35 2.60 -10.55
C TYR A 68 -0.09 2.34 -10.07
N SER A 69 -0.28 1.62 -8.96
CA SER A 69 -1.59 1.18 -8.48
C SER A 69 -2.62 2.30 -8.39
N ALA A 70 -2.25 3.47 -7.85
CA ALA A 70 -3.17 4.60 -7.69
C ALA A 70 -3.54 5.31 -9.01
N ARG A 71 -2.75 5.11 -10.07
CA ARG A 71 -2.91 5.77 -11.38
C ARG A 71 -2.84 4.78 -12.55
N TYR A 72 -3.24 3.55 -12.32
CA TYR A 72 -3.09 2.45 -13.30
C TYR A 72 -3.85 2.73 -14.60
N ALA A 73 -5.02 3.35 -14.52
CA ALA A 73 -5.80 3.80 -15.67
C ALA A 73 -5.43 5.22 -16.17
N GLY A 74 -4.40 5.84 -15.58
CA GLY A 74 -3.88 7.16 -15.95
C GLY A 74 -4.19 8.27 -14.96
N GLU A 75 -5.40 8.33 -14.44
CA GLU A 75 -5.83 9.34 -13.47
C GLU A 75 -5.60 8.86 -12.04
N HIS A 76 -4.92 9.67 -11.23
CA HIS A 76 -4.64 9.35 -9.83
C HIS A 76 -5.93 9.31 -9.00
N GLY A 77 -6.12 8.22 -8.26
CA GLY A 77 -7.23 8.06 -7.33
C GLY A 77 -8.57 7.71 -7.98
N ASN A 78 -8.61 7.43 -9.28
CA ASN A 78 -9.81 6.92 -9.94
C ASN A 78 -9.91 5.40 -9.77
N ASP A 79 -10.40 4.97 -8.61
CA ASP A 79 -10.49 3.55 -8.25
C ASP A 79 -11.34 2.74 -9.22
N ALA A 80 -12.46 3.30 -9.68
CA ALA A 80 -13.35 2.63 -10.63
C ALA A 80 -12.65 2.33 -11.96
N ALA A 81 -11.94 3.31 -12.53
CA ALA A 81 -11.18 3.14 -13.77
C ALA A 81 -10.01 2.16 -13.58
N ASN A 82 -9.30 2.25 -12.46
CA ASN A 82 -8.19 1.35 -12.14
C ASN A 82 -8.65 -0.11 -12.02
N ASN A 83 -9.77 -0.36 -11.33
CA ASN A 83 -10.37 -1.70 -11.22
C ASN A 83 -10.83 -2.23 -12.59
N GLN A 84 -11.48 -1.41 -13.41
CA GLN A 84 -11.90 -1.81 -14.76
C GLN A 84 -10.70 -2.18 -15.63
N LYS A 85 -9.63 -1.38 -15.58
CA LYS A 85 -8.41 -1.69 -16.33
C LYS A 85 -7.79 -3.01 -15.86
N LEU A 86 -7.70 -3.25 -14.56
CA LEU A 86 -7.17 -4.50 -14.02
C LEU A 86 -7.99 -5.70 -14.51
N LEU A 87 -9.31 -5.62 -14.46
CA LEU A 87 -10.19 -6.69 -14.96
C LEU A 87 -9.97 -6.94 -16.45
N ALA A 88 -9.87 -5.88 -17.26
CA ALA A 88 -9.62 -5.99 -18.70
C ALA A 88 -8.26 -6.63 -19.02
N ASP A 89 -7.21 -6.20 -18.32
CA ASP A 89 -5.86 -6.72 -18.52
C ASP A 89 -5.73 -8.20 -18.12
N LEU A 90 -6.58 -8.68 -17.22
CA LEU A 90 -6.60 -10.08 -16.77
C LEU A 90 -7.41 -11.04 -17.66
N VAL A 91 -8.28 -10.51 -18.52
CA VAL A 91 -9.11 -11.35 -19.41
C VAL A 91 -8.31 -12.42 -20.16
N PRO A 92 -7.17 -12.12 -20.81
CA PRO A 92 -6.39 -13.13 -21.55
C PRO A 92 -5.81 -14.25 -20.69
N PHE A 93 -5.71 -14.04 -19.39
CA PHE A 93 -5.07 -14.96 -18.44
C PHE A 93 -6.08 -15.80 -17.65
N ARG A 94 -7.38 -15.47 -17.74
CA ARG A 94 -8.44 -16.22 -17.06
C ARG A 94 -8.63 -17.60 -17.68
N LYS A 95 -8.64 -18.62 -16.82
CA LYS A 95 -8.97 -19.99 -17.19
C LYS A 95 -9.99 -20.53 -16.20
N GLU A 96 -10.88 -21.37 -16.70
CA GLU A 96 -11.92 -22.00 -15.88
C GLU A 96 -11.31 -22.79 -14.72
N GLY A 97 -11.72 -22.52 -13.50
CA GLY A 97 -11.26 -23.19 -12.28
C GLY A 97 -9.88 -22.79 -11.78
N GLU A 98 -9.20 -21.85 -12.45
CA GLU A 98 -7.90 -21.33 -12.00
C GLU A 98 -8.05 -19.92 -11.38
N ALA A 99 -7.59 -19.75 -10.14
CA ALA A 99 -7.52 -18.45 -9.49
C ALA A 99 -6.32 -17.65 -10.01
N ILE A 100 -6.46 -16.33 -10.08
CA ILE A 100 -5.34 -15.42 -10.35
C ILE A 100 -4.84 -14.88 -9.02
N GLU A 101 -3.61 -15.19 -8.69
CA GLU A 101 -2.96 -14.69 -7.47
C GLU A 101 -2.65 -13.19 -7.57
N GLY A 102 -2.79 -12.50 -6.45
CA GLY A 102 -2.37 -11.13 -6.28
C GLY A 102 -1.83 -10.90 -4.86
N MET A 103 -1.12 -9.82 -4.68
CA MET A 103 -0.66 -9.43 -3.35
C MET A 103 -0.68 -7.91 -3.19
N PHE A 104 -1.21 -7.45 -2.09
CA PHE A 104 -0.97 -6.09 -1.64
C PHE A 104 0.37 -6.00 -0.93
N VAL A 105 1.10 -4.94 -1.22
CA VAL A 105 2.40 -4.63 -0.62
C VAL A 105 2.32 -3.26 0.04
N CYS A 106 2.87 -3.15 1.24
CA CYS A 106 3.12 -1.87 1.90
C CYS A 106 4.57 -1.83 2.37
N VAL A 107 5.29 -0.80 2.00
CA VAL A 107 6.63 -0.52 2.48
C VAL A 107 6.62 0.79 3.24
N LEU A 108 7.06 0.76 4.50
CA LEU A 108 7.35 1.94 5.30
C LEU A 108 8.85 2.16 5.32
N ALA A 109 9.29 3.40 5.08
CA ALA A 109 10.68 3.81 5.23
C ALA A 109 10.78 4.89 6.30
N LEU A 110 11.63 4.67 7.30
CA LEU A 110 11.95 5.63 8.35
C LEU A 110 13.37 6.12 8.17
N VAL A 111 13.56 7.42 8.11
CA VAL A 111 14.88 8.07 8.11
C VAL A 111 15.00 9.00 9.32
N THR A 112 16.18 9.05 9.91
CA THR A 112 16.49 9.98 11.02
C THR A 112 16.79 11.39 10.54
N HIS A 113 17.28 11.52 9.30
CA HIS A 113 17.52 12.77 8.59
C HIS A 113 17.53 12.52 7.08
N ALA A 114 17.58 13.58 6.27
CA ALA A 114 17.46 13.46 4.80
C ALA A 114 18.54 12.61 4.14
N GLU A 115 19.74 12.57 4.71
CA GLU A 115 20.90 11.85 4.17
C GLU A 115 21.26 10.61 5.00
N ASP A 116 20.30 10.11 5.79
CA ASP A 116 20.49 8.91 6.61
C ASP A 116 20.97 7.74 5.74
N PRO A 117 22.17 7.19 6.01
CA PRO A 117 22.72 6.08 5.22
C PRO A 117 22.08 4.73 5.55
N LEU A 118 21.25 4.66 6.61
CA LEU A 118 20.64 3.43 7.08
C LEU A 118 19.12 3.61 7.31
N PRO A 119 18.34 3.85 6.27
CA PRO A 119 16.89 3.87 6.38
C PRO A 119 16.38 2.56 6.96
N GLN A 120 15.46 2.64 7.91
CA GLN A 120 14.77 1.46 8.42
C GLN A 120 13.56 1.15 7.53
N ILE A 121 13.42 -0.11 7.13
CA ILE A 121 12.38 -0.56 6.20
C ILE A 121 11.48 -1.56 6.90
N PHE A 122 10.17 -1.34 6.81
CA PHE A 122 9.15 -2.24 7.34
C PHE A 122 8.20 -2.61 6.21
N GLN A 123 8.10 -3.89 5.90
CA GLN A 123 7.33 -4.37 4.77
C GLN A 123 6.23 -5.33 5.22
N GLY A 124 5.02 -5.11 4.73
CA GLY A 124 3.91 -6.04 4.85
C GLY A 124 3.48 -6.53 3.47
N ILE A 125 3.19 -7.82 3.37
CA ILE A 125 2.67 -8.47 2.16
C ILE A 125 1.41 -9.23 2.53
N TRP A 126 0.32 -8.94 1.81
CA TRP A 126 -0.96 -9.58 2.01
C TRP A 126 -1.37 -10.31 0.75
N LYS A 127 -1.33 -11.64 0.78
CA LYS A 127 -1.63 -12.49 -0.37
C LYS A 127 -3.13 -12.75 -0.48
N GLY A 128 -3.60 -12.86 -1.71
CA GLY A 128 -4.98 -13.16 -2.03
C GLY A 128 -5.13 -13.50 -3.52
N GLU A 129 -6.35 -13.44 -4.00
CA GLU A 129 -6.73 -13.73 -5.38
C GLU A 129 -7.51 -12.57 -5.99
N ILE A 130 -7.49 -12.44 -7.30
CA ILE A 130 -8.19 -11.37 -8.01
C ILE A 130 -9.51 -11.91 -8.56
N LEU A 131 -10.62 -11.38 -8.08
CA LEU A 131 -11.98 -11.70 -8.54
C LEU A 131 -12.22 -11.26 -9.99
N GLU A 132 -13.26 -11.86 -10.61
CA GLU A 132 -13.76 -11.46 -11.93
C GLU A 132 -14.75 -10.29 -11.87
N ALA A 133 -15.33 -10.05 -10.70
CA ALA A 133 -16.28 -8.97 -10.43
C ALA A 133 -16.11 -8.44 -9.01
N ALA A 134 -16.41 -7.17 -8.82
CA ALA A 134 -16.31 -6.51 -7.53
C ALA A 134 -17.29 -7.09 -6.49
N ARG A 135 -16.84 -7.22 -5.25
CA ARG A 135 -17.64 -7.60 -4.08
C ARG A 135 -17.30 -6.72 -2.90
N GLY A 136 -18.34 -6.23 -2.22
CA GLY A 136 -18.20 -5.37 -1.04
C GLY A 136 -18.06 -3.89 -1.40
N GLU A 137 -18.26 -3.05 -0.40
CA GLU A 137 -18.32 -1.58 -0.55
C GLU A 137 -17.37 -0.85 0.40
N ASN A 138 -16.69 -1.57 1.31
CA ASN A 138 -15.74 -0.98 2.23
C ASN A 138 -14.36 -0.82 1.59
N GLY A 139 -13.52 -0.05 2.26
CA GLY A 139 -12.14 0.15 1.82
C GLY A 139 -12.03 1.09 0.62
N PHE A 140 -10.97 0.89 -0.18
CA PHE A 140 -10.62 1.74 -1.32
C PHE A 140 -9.76 0.95 -2.32
N GLY A 141 -9.43 1.56 -3.44
CA GLY A 141 -8.57 0.97 -4.44
C GLY A 141 -9.11 -0.34 -4.99
N TYR A 142 -8.30 -1.38 -4.95
CA TYR A 142 -8.64 -2.71 -5.49
C TYR A 142 -9.31 -3.64 -4.46
N ASP A 143 -9.67 -3.15 -3.29
CA ASP A 143 -10.30 -3.97 -2.24
C ASP A 143 -11.51 -4.79 -2.71
N PRO A 144 -12.40 -4.27 -3.57
CA PRO A 144 -13.54 -5.06 -4.06
C PRO A 144 -13.16 -6.24 -4.95
N LEU A 145 -11.98 -6.25 -5.54
CA LEU A 145 -11.47 -7.33 -6.38
C LEU A 145 -10.52 -8.28 -5.65
N PHE A 146 -10.11 -7.93 -4.44
CA PHE A 146 -9.11 -8.71 -3.69
C PHE A 146 -9.80 -9.72 -2.79
N TRP A 147 -9.71 -10.97 -3.17
CA TRP A 147 -10.35 -12.10 -2.52
C TRP A 147 -9.43 -12.80 -1.52
N LEU A 148 -9.99 -13.14 -0.38
CA LEU A 148 -9.34 -13.84 0.71
C LEU A 148 -9.95 -15.24 0.86
N PRO A 149 -9.35 -16.28 0.25
CA PRO A 149 -9.95 -17.63 0.25
C PRO A 149 -10.19 -18.18 1.66
N GLU A 150 -9.28 -17.92 2.58
CA GLU A 150 -9.36 -18.41 3.96
C GLU A 150 -10.56 -17.83 4.74
N LEU A 151 -10.99 -16.63 4.38
CA LEU A 151 -12.11 -15.93 5.01
C LEU A 151 -13.41 -16.05 4.20
N ASN A 152 -13.32 -16.47 2.94
CA ASN A 152 -14.42 -16.47 1.98
C ASN A 152 -15.06 -15.07 1.82
N LEU A 153 -14.24 -14.03 1.84
CA LEU A 153 -14.61 -12.63 1.73
C LEU A 153 -13.64 -11.88 0.80
N SER A 154 -14.10 -10.80 0.18
CA SER A 154 -13.21 -9.80 -0.39
C SER A 154 -12.71 -8.84 0.69
N SER A 155 -11.60 -8.16 0.42
CA SER A 155 -11.10 -7.11 1.31
C SER A 155 -12.13 -6.00 1.56
N ALA A 156 -12.99 -5.70 0.59
CA ALA A 156 -14.06 -4.71 0.70
C ALA A 156 -15.27 -5.21 1.53
N GLU A 157 -15.32 -6.47 1.90
CA GLU A 157 -16.34 -7.04 2.80
C GLU A 157 -15.88 -7.06 4.27
N LEU A 158 -14.61 -6.76 4.53
CA LEU A 158 -14.07 -6.62 5.88
C LEU A 158 -14.40 -5.25 6.47
N SER A 159 -14.59 -5.21 7.80
CA SER A 159 -14.59 -3.94 8.52
C SER A 159 -13.16 -3.33 8.50
N LYS A 160 -13.08 -2.03 8.72
CA LYS A 160 -11.82 -1.32 8.81
C LYS A 160 -10.92 -1.88 9.91
N GLU A 161 -11.52 -2.29 11.03
CA GLU A 161 -10.81 -2.90 12.15
C GLU A 161 -10.27 -4.28 11.80
N GLU A 162 -11.07 -5.14 11.19
CA GLU A 162 -10.65 -6.48 10.74
C GLU A 162 -9.52 -6.38 9.73
N LYS A 163 -9.67 -5.53 8.72
CA LYS A 163 -8.66 -5.29 7.69
C LYS A 163 -7.34 -4.81 8.30
N SER A 164 -7.37 -3.89 9.26
CA SER A 164 -6.18 -3.34 9.89
C SER A 164 -5.32 -4.37 10.61
N LYS A 165 -5.92 -5.47 11.06
CA LYS A 165 -5.21 -6.55 11.77
C LYS A 165 -4.43 -7.49 10.84
N ILE A 166 -4.86 -7.66 9.60
CA ILE A 166 -4.33 -8.66 8.68
C ILE A 166 -3.74 -8.09 7.38
N SER A 167 -4.05 -6.85 7.04
CA SER A 167 -3.61 -6.24 5.79
C SER A 167 -2.10 -6.01 5.73
N HIS A 168 -1.60 -5.81 4.51
CA HIS A 168 -0.22 -5.39 4.23
C HIS A 168 0.22 -4.18 5.07
N ARG A 169 -0.64 -3.16 5.14
CA ARG A 169 -0.37 -1.94 5.92
C ARG A 169 -0.37 -2.23 7.42
N GLY A 170 -1.30 -3.04 7.92
CA GLY A 170 -1.33 -3.47 9.31
C GLY A 170 -0.07 -4.23 9.71
N GLN A 171 0.42 -5.13 8.86
CA GLN A 171 1.66 -5.88 9.08
C GLN A 171 2.88 -4.94 9.17
N ALA A 172 3.04 -4.03 8.20
CA ALA A 172 4.14 -3.07 8.18
C ALA A 172 4.13 -2.15 9.41
N MET A 173 2.94 -1.70 9.82
CA MET A 173 2.75 -0.86 11.00
C MET A 173 3.10 -1.56 12.30
N LEU A 174 2.79 -2.85 12.44
CA LEU A 174 3.19 -3.65 13.61
C LEU A 174 4.72 -3.79 13.70
N LEU A 175 5.39 -4.01 12.59
CA LEU A 175 6.86 -4.06 12.54
C LEU A 175 7.48 -2.71 12.93
N PHE A 176 6.94 -1.61 12.42
CA PHE A 176 7.36 -0.27 12.81
C PHE A 176 7.17 -0.03 14.30
N LYS A 177 5.99 -0.36 14.86
CA LYS A 177 5.73 -0.22 16.30
C LYS A 177 6.74 -1.02 17.14
N ALA A 178 7.03 -2.25 16.74
CA ALA A 178 8.00 -3.10 17.45
C ALA A 178 9.42 -2.50 17.46
N SER A 179 9.79 -1.71 16.46
CA SER A 179 11.11 -1.05 16.39
C SER A 179 11.28 0.12 17.34
N LEU A 180 10.18 0.63 17.90
CA LEU A 180 10.17 1.79 18.82
C LEU A 180 10.24 1.39 20.30
N ILE A 181 10.25 0.09 20.61
CA ILE A 181 10.27 -0.46 21.99
C ILE A 181 11.73 -0.87 22.36
#